data_d9a8e5ce713d919ff20ae69a363ca6d2
#
_entry.id   d9a8e5ce713d919ff20ae69a363ca6d2
#
_cell.length_a   1.000
_cell.length_b   1.000
_cell.length_c   1.000
_cell.angle_alpha   90.00
_cell.angle_beta   90.00
_cell.angle_gamma   90.00
#
_symmetry.space_group_name_H-M   'P 1'
#
loop_
_entity.id
_entity.type
_entity.pdbx_description
1 polymer ?
#
loop_
_entity_poly.entity_id
_entity_poly.type
_entity_poly.pdbx_seq_one_letter_code
_entity_poly.pdbx_strand_id
1 'polypeptide(L)'
;MDGYEGSNARVHEVTTLVNGVARSLPATMSLLSALRSELGLTGVKPGCGEGACGSCTVLVDGEPEHACRRRVCDVEGHDVTTIESLACTGTLHRVQQAFVEIGAAQCGYCTPGMVLSVLALLARIPNPDDAAIDEALNGNVCRCGTYPRIRRAVHRAVELGAQSGTEAMDATAAADRWALGDPQSPPPRPSRPWDMTEPEDRDWFEVLGDGLVVVLPALPLAPGSWSTGASAWLHVDADAKVTAFTGKVDVGQDNCTALRLLVAEELRVPLANVRLAMGDTDLCPYDMGTFGSRSMPDAGHALAQVAAHARTVLPVGAGLRRVEIITGAPVVMAGTEWRQAGTGHVPEGMVDAVTGARRFASDLTLPGLRYGAVLRPHVLGATLRELDAGALSD
;
A
#
# COMPACT_ATOMS: atom_id res chain seq x y z
N MET A 1 52.05 -1.75 24.94
CA MET A 1 51.40 -2.99 24.46
C MET A 1 50.36 -3.34 25.51
N ASP A 2 49.20 -2.78 25.43
CA ASP A 2 48.09 -3.19 26.31
C ASP A 2 46.94 -3.50 25.36
N GLY A 3 46.58 -4.79 25.37
CA GLY A 3 45.57 -5.35 24.46
C GLY A 3 44.18 -4.77 24.73
N TYR A 4 43.61 -4.19 23.74
CA TYR A 4 42.18 -3.93 23.67
C TYR A 4 41.50 -5.28 23.40
N GLU A 5 41.26 -6.05 24.46
CA GLU A 5 40.32 -7.17 24.39
C GLU A 5 38.91 -6.57 24.10
N GLY A 6 38.44 -6.69 22.89
CA GLY A 6 37.08 -6.41 22.54
C GLY A 6 36.14 -7.20 23.44
N SER A 7 35.51 -6.54 24.41
CA SER A 7 34.49 -7.13 25.25
C SER A 7 33.32 -7.53 24.34
N ASN A 8 33.25 -8.82 24.07
CA ASN A 8 32.04 -9.47 23.51
C ASN A 8 31.00 -9.42 24.65
N ALA A 9 30.44 -8.24 24.90
CA ALA A 9 29.36 -8.07 25.84
C ALA A 9 28.17 -8.86 25.26
N ARG A 10 27.87 -10.01 25.86
CA ARG A 10 26.67 -10.77 25.55
C ARG A 10 25.48 -9.82 25.65
N VAL A 11 24.79 -9.59 24.55
CA VAL A 11 23.57 -8.82 24.54
C VAL A 11 22.63 -9.52 25.52
N HIS A 12 22.22 -8.81 26.59
CA HIS A 12 21.25 -9.36 27.53
C HIS A 12 19.94 -9.56 26.82
N GLU A 13 19.49 -10.82 26.74
CA GLU A 13 18.20 -11.18 26.13
C GLU A 13 17.17 -11.45 27.22
N VAL A 14 15.93 -11.14 26.94
CA VAL A 14 14.77 -11.47 27.77
C VAL A 14 13.72 -12.21 26.94
N THR A 15 12.92 -13.02 27.63
CA THR A 15 11.87 -13.81 26.97
C THR A 15 10.52 -13.16 27.17
N THR A 16 9.79 -12.97 26.05
CA THR A 16 8.39 -12.52 26.03
C THR A 16 7.58 -13.41 25.12
N LEU A 17 6.27 -13.49 25.31
CA LEU A 17 5.39 -14.11 24.34
C LEU A 17 5.06 -13.10 23.24
N VAL A 18 5.18 -13.52 21.98
CA VAL A 18 4.75 -12.72 20.83
C VAL A 18 3.83 -13.58 20.00
N ASN A 19 2.56 -13.17 19.91
CA ASN A 19 1.49 -13.92 19.24
C ASN A 19 1.41 -15.38 19.76
N GLY A 20 1.50 -15.55 21.08
CA GLY A 20 1.44 -16.85 21.75
C GLY A 20 2.71 -17.71 21.64
N VAL A 21 3.80 -17.19 21.04
CA VAL A 21 5.08 -17.91 20.87
C VAL A 21 6.17 -17.25 21.70
N ALA A 22 6.87 -18.02 22.54
CA ALA A 22 8.00 -17.51 23.32
C ALA A 22 9.14 -17.08 22.38
N ARG A 23 9.65 -15.85 22.58
CA ARG A 23 10.74 -15.25 21.83
C ARG A 23 11.80 -14.70 22.76
N SER A 24 13.07 -15.01 22.48
CA SER A 24 14.22 -14.38 23.15
C SER A 24 14.65 -13.19 22.29
N LEU A 25 14.71 -12.01 22.89
CA LEU A 25 14.94 -10.75 22.18
C LEU A 25 15.89 -9.86 23.00
N PRO A 26 16.67 -8.97 22.34
CA PRO A 26 17.59 -8.06 23.01
C PRO A 26 16.87 -7.11 23.98
N ALA A 27 17.16 -7.17 25.26
CA ALA A 27 16.47 -6.45 26.33
C ALA A 27 16.42 -4.93 26.16
N THR A 28 17.48 -4.32 25.62
CA THR A 28 17.61 -2.86 25.47
C THR A 28 17.01 -2.32 24.18
N MET A 29 16.66 -3.20 23.24
CA MET A 29 16.05 -2.80 21.97
C MET A 29 14.64 -2.24 22.18
N SER A 30 14.20 -1.27 21.36
CA SER A 30 12.80 -0.88 21.37
C SER A 30 11.92 -2.05 20.92
N LEU A 31 10.75 -2.22 21.54
CA LEU A 31 9.81 -3.27 21.15
C LEU A 31 9.43 -3.15 19.68
N LEU A 32 9.25 -1.92 19.17
CA LEU A 32 8.98 -1.67 17.75
C LEU A 32 10.10 -2.25 16.85
N SER A 33 11.35 -1.98 17.16
CA SER A 33 12.49 -2.50 16.37
C SER A 33 12.58 -4.01 16.47
N ALA A 34 12.43 -4.58 17.67
CA ALA A 34 12.50 -6.02 17.88
C ALA A 34 11.41 -6.78 17.10
N LEU A 35 10.16 -6.30 17.14
CA LEU A 35 9.07 -6.92 16.39
C LEU A 35 9.31 -6.87 14.86
N ARG A 36 9.83 -5.75 14.36
CA ARG A 36 10.04 -5.56 12.92
C ARG A 36 11.32 -6.20 12.39
N SER A 37 12.45 -5.96 13.05
CA SER A 37 13.77 -6.36 12.53
C SER A 37 14.13 -7.79 12.89
N GLU A 38 13.79 -8.24 14.12
CA GLU A 38 14.15 -9.58 14.58
C GLU A 38 13.07 -10.61 14.21
N LEU A 39 11.79 -10.21 14.24
CA LEU A 39 10.66 -11.13 14.00
C LEU A 39 9.96 -10.94 12.65
N GLY A 40 10.31 -9.90 11.87
CA GLY A 40 9.70 -9.64 10.57
C GLY A 40 8.22 -9.21 10.64
N LEU A 41 7.71 -8.83 11.82
CA LEU A 41 6.32 -8.42 12.04
C LEU A 41 6.13 -6.96 11.59
N THR A 42 6.03 -6.75 10.30
CA THR A 42 5.99 -5.42 9.68
C THR A 42 4.63 -4.74 9.76
N GLY A 43 3.59 -5.41 10.20
CA GLY A 43 2.28 -4.81 10.50
C GLY A 43 2.35 -3.79 11.62
N VAL A 44 3.33 -3.89 12.51
CA VAL A 44 3.65 -2.85 13.50
C VAL A 44 4.40 -1.71 12.79
N LYS A 45 3.71 -0.62 12.48
CA LYS A 45 4.24 0.44 11.59
C LYS A 45 5.04 1.53 12.35
N PRO A 46 6.27 1.88 11.91
CA PRO A 46 7.03 2.99 12.47
C PRO A 46 6.44 4.34 12.00
N GLY A 47 5.88 5.11 12.90
CA GLY A 47 5.35 6.45 12.59
C GLY A 47 6.23 7.55 13.18
N CYS A 48 5.77 8.15 14.30
CA CYS A 48 6.48 9.26 14.96
C CYS A 48 7.74 8.83 15.73
N GLY A 49 7.79 7.58 16.24
CA GLY A 49 8.88 7.08 17.09
C GLY A 49 8.83 7.59 18.55
N GLU A 50 7.87 8.43 18.90
CA GLU A 50 7.78 9.13 20.20
C GLU A 50 6.44 8.94 20.95
N GLY A 51 5.61 7.99 20.51
CA GLY A 51 4.36 7.63 21.18
C GLY A 51 3.17 8.54 20.87
N ALA A 52 3.26 9.42 19.87
CA ALA A 52 2.20 10.39 19.57
C ALA A 52 1.17 9.93 18.52
N CYS A 53 1.51 8.97 17.64
CA CYS A 53 0.67 8.67 16.48
C CYS A 53 -0.07 7.33 16.52
N GLY A 54 0.32 6.39 17.37
CA GLY A 54 -0.34 5.08 17.52
C GLY A 54 -0.20 4.10 16.34
N SER A 55 0.57 4.42 15.27
CA SER A 55 0.77 3.48 14.16
C SER A 55 1.47 2.20 14.58
N CYS A 56 2.22 2.23 15.68
CA CYS A 56 2.94 1.11 16.26
C CYS A 56 2.19 0.44 17.43
N THR A 57 0.88 0.64 17.55
CA THR A 57 0.10 0.00 18.62
C THR A 57 0.18 -1.52 18.50
N VAL A 58 0.45 -2.16 19.62
CA VAL A 58 0.35 -3.59 19.89
C VAL A 58 -0.52 -3.78 21.13
N LEU A 59 -0.95 -5.01 21.42
CA LEU A 59 -1.55 -5.28 22.71
C LEU A 59 -0.53 -5.98 23.61
N VAL A 60 -0.39 -5.49 24.83
CA VAL A 60 0.40 -6.13 25.89
C VAL A 60 -0.61 -6.60 26.94
N ASP A 61 -0.74 -7.93 27.12
CA ASP A 61 -1.76 -8.54 27.96
C ASP A 61 -3.20 -8.06 27.63
N GLY A 62 -3.47 -7.77 26.35
CA GLY A 62 -4.75 -7.29 25.87
C GLY A 62 -4.95 -5.78 25.91
N GLU A 63 -4.05 -5.01 26.51
CA GLU A 63 -4.12 -3.54 26.60
C GLU A 63 -3.30 -2.87 25.48
N PRO A 64 -3.81 -1.79 24.85
CA PRO A 64 -3.13 -1.13 23.75
C PRO A 64 -1.91 -0.32 24.23
N GLU A 65 -0.75 -0.62 23.67
CA GLU A 65 0.51 0.00 23.98
C GLU A 65 1.27 0.45 22.74
N HIS A 66 2.01 1.55 22.83
CA HIS A 66 2.83 2.03 21.71
C HIS A 66 4.22 1.39 21.75
N ALA A 67 4.50 0.46 20.84
CA ALA A 67 5.75 -0.31 20.81
C ALA A 67 7.02 0.57 20.69
N CYS A 68 6.93 1.79 20.13
CA CYS A 68 8.06 2.72 20.07
C CYS A 68 8.44 3.32 21.43
N ARG A 69 7.58 3.22 22.45
CA ARG A 69 7.79 3.73 23.82
C ARG A 69 8.19 2.65 24.81
N ARG A 70 8.15 1.40 24.40
CA ARG A 70 8.53 0.25 25.23
C ARG A 70 9.85 -0.33 24.76
N ARG A 71 10.68 -0.78 25.68
CA ARG A 71 11.82 -1.65 25.41
C ARG A 71 11.38 -3.10 25.58
N VAL A 72 12.13 -4.00 25.02
CA VAL A 72 11.84 -5.44 25.15
C VAL A 72 11.83 -5.89 26.62
N CYS A 73 12.73 -5.37 27.46
CA CYS A 73 12.74 -5.67 28.91
C CYS A 73 11.49 -5.16 29.65
N ASP A 74 10.78 -4.17 29.12
CA ASP A 74 9.56 -3.64 29.75
C ASP A 74 8.35 -4.58 29.55
N VAL A 75 8.48 -5.59 28.68
CA VAL A 75 7.44 -6.60 28.35
C VAL A 75 7.91 -8.02 28.62
N GLU A 76 8.97 -8.21 29.42
CA GLU A 76 9.44 -9.54 29.84
C GLU A 76 8.35 -10.28 30.60
N GLY A 77 8.04 -11.51 30.17
CA GLY A 77 6.99 -12.34 30.75
C GLY A 77 5.56 -11.95 30.40
N HIS A 78 5.35 -10.90 29.61
CA HIS A 78 4.04 -10.48 29.11
C HIS A 78 3.71 -11.09 27.73
N ASP A 79 2.44 -11.07 27.34
CA ASP A 79 1.98 -11.49 26.01
C ASP A 79 1.78 -10.27 25.10
N VAL A 80 2.57 -10.22 24.04
CA VAL A 80 2.51 -9.16 23.01
C VAL A 80 1.75 -9.67 21.81
N THR A 81 0.58 -9.10 21.55
CA THR A 81 -0.24 -9.43 20.37
C THR A 81 -0.08 -8.37 19.28
N THR A 82 0.27 -8.80 18.06
CA THR A 82 0.35 -7.94 16.89
C THR A 82 -0.78 -8.24 15.90
N ILE A 83 -0.95 -7.37 14.90
CA ILE A 83 -2.03 -7.50 13.92
C ILE A 83 -1.99 -8.82 13.14
N GLU A 84 -0.80 -9.38 12.92
CA GLU A 84 -0.60 -10.61 12.17
C GLU A 84 -1.24 -11.82 12.82
N SER A 85 -1.48 -11.80 14.14
CA SER A 85 -2.12 -12.90 14.86
C SER A 85 -3.62 -13.04 14.55
N LEU A 86 -4.28 -11.96 14.11
CA LEU A 86 -5.74 -11.94 13.99
C LEU A 86 -6.27 -12.73 12.78
N ALA A 87 -5.48 -12.87 11.71
CA ALA A 87 -5.87 -13.55 10.48
C ALA A 87 -5.01 -14.79 10.17
N CYS A 88 -4.34 -15.35 11.18
CA CYS A 88 -3.40 -16.48 11.01
C CYS A 88 -4.08 -17.78 10.50
N THR A 89 -5.41 -17.88 10.58
CA THR A 89 -6.19 -19.02 10.07
C THR A 89 -6.65 -18.84 8.62
N GLY A 90 -6.27 -17.75 7.96
CA GLY A 90 -6.75 -17.42 6.61
C GLY A 90 -8.14 -16.75 6.58
N THR A 91 -8.76 -16.52 7.74
CA THR A 91 -10.03 -15.80 7.87
C THR A 91 -9.86 -14.50 8.63
N LEU A 92 -10.52 -13.45 8.19
CA LEU A 92 -10.46 -12.16 8.88
C LEU A 92 -11.21 -12.23 10.22
N HIS A 93 -10.61 -11.65 11.24
CA HIS A 93 -11.32 -11.35 12.46
C HIS A 93 -12.46 -10.34 12.18
N ARG A 94 -13.60 -10.40 12.90
CA ARG A 94 -14.78 -9.54 12.69
C ARG A 94 -14.46 -8.04 12.61
N VAL A 95 -13.47 -7.56 13.36
CA VAL A 95 -13.03 -6.16 13.31
C VAL A 95 -12.35 -5.87 11.97
N GLN A 96 -11.46 -6.75 11.51
CA GLN A 96 -10.81 -6.63 10.20
C GLN A 96 -11.84 -6.67 9.07
N GLN A 97 -12.78 -7.61 9.13
CA GLN A 97 -13.87 -7.73 8.16
C GLN A 97 -14.72 -6.44 8.11
N ALA A 98 -15.11 -5.89 9.25
CA ALA A 98 -15.88 -4.65 9.32
C ALA A 98 -15.12 -3.47 8.69
N PHE A 99 -13.80 -3.36 8.92
CA PHE A 99 -12.97 -2.32 8.29
C PHE A 99 -12.94 -2.48 6.77
N VAL A 100 -12.89 -3.70 6.25
CA VAL A 100 -12.94 -3.98 4.80
C VAL A 100 -14.32 -3.62 4.24
N GLU A 101 -15.42 -4.10 4.83
CA GLU A 101 -16.78 -3.86 4.36
C GLU A 101 -17.14 -2.37 4.32
N ILE A 102 -16.72 -1.61 5.31
CA ILE A 102 -16.99 -0.16 5.41
C ILE A 102 -15.99 0.67 4.60
N GLY A 103 -14.87 0.10 4.16
CA GLY A 103 -13.80 0.85 3.54
C GLY A 103 -13.15 1.85 4.52
N ALA A 104 -12.86 1.42 5.75
CA ALA A 104 -12.44 2.29 6.84
C ALA A 104 -10.98 2.77 6.76
N ALA A 105 -10.22 2.35 5.76
CA ALA A 105 -8.86 2.81 5.50
C ALA A 105 -8.75 3.51 4.14
N GLN A 106 -7.72 4.35 3.98
CA GLN A 106 -7.21 4.81 2.69
C GLN A 106 -5.80 4.28 2.50
N CYS A 107 -4.76 5.02 2.92
CA CYS A 107 -3.38 4.56 2.77
C CYS A 107 -3.08 3.27 3.57
N GLY A 108 -3.81 2.97 4.61
CA GLY A 108 -3.67 1.74 5.39
C GLY A 108 -2.55 1.76 6.44
N TYR A 109 -1.75 2.84 6.53
CA TYR A 109 -0.58 2.88 7.41
C TYR A 109 -0.93 2.79 8.90
N CYS A 110 -1.94 3.52 9.36
CA CYS A 110 -2.40 3.50 10.75
C CYS A 110 -3.36 2.33 11.03
N THR A 111 -3.84 1.63 10.01
CA THR A 111 -4.94 0.68 10.13
C THR A 111 -4.65 -0.49 11.08
N PRO A 112 -3.46 -1.13 11.07
CA PRO A 112 -3.15 -2.18 12.04
C PRO A 112 -3.30 -1.72 13.49
N GLY A 113 -2.74 -0.56 13.82
CA GLY A 113 -2.85 0.00 15.16
C GLY A 113 -4.29 0.35 15.55
N MET A 114 -5.07 0.92 14.61
CA MET A 114 -6.50 1.20 14.82
C MET A 114 -7.31 -0.07 15.09
N VAL A 115 -7.07 -1.14 14.32
CA VAL A 115 -7.76 -2.44 14.50
C VAL A 115 -7.46 -3.03 15.87
N LEU A 116 -6.21 -2.99 16.34
CA LEU A 116 -5.84 -3.50 17.66
C LEU A 116 -6.45 -2.66 18.79
N SER A 117 -6.46 -1.33 18.66
CA SER A 117 -7.13 -0.45 19.64
C SER A 117 -8.65 -0.72 19.71
N VAL A 118 -9.29 -0.95 18.55
CA VAL A 118 -10.71 -1.34 18.50
C VAL A 118 -10.93 -2.73 19.11
N LEU A 119 -10.02 -3.68 18.88
CA LEU A 119 -10.12 -5.00 19.48
C LEU A 119 -10.12 -4.91 21.02
N ALA A 120 -9.20 -4.16 21.60
CA ALA A 120 -9.14 -3.91 23.04
C ALA A 120 -10.39 -3.19 23.56
N LEU A 121 -10.90 -2.19 22.82
CA LEU A 121 -12.16 -1.52 23.17
C LEU A 121 -13.32 -2.50 23.25
N LEU A 122 -13.53 -3.32 22.22
CA LEU A 122 -14.65 -4.27 22.16
C LEU A 122 -14.56 -5.40 23.17
N ALA A 123 -13.35 -5.72 23.67
CA ALA A 123 -13.14 -6.65 24.77
C ALA A 123 -13.66 -6.05 26.11
N ARG A 124 -13.52 -4.74 26.31
CA ARG A 124 -13.95 -4.03 27.51
C ARG A 124 -15.40 -3.57 27.44
N ILE A 125 -15.81 -3.04 26.30
CA ILE A 125 -17.13 -2.46 26.04
C ILE A 125 -17.69 -3.14 24.77
N PRO A 126 -18.50 -4.20 24.90
CA PRO A 126 -18.99 -4.97 23.75
C PRO A 126 -19.84 -4.18 22.76
N ASN A 127 -20.49 -3.12 23.20
CA ASN A 127 -21.31 -2.21 22.38
C ASN A 127 -21.00 -0.74 22.76
N PRO A 128 -19.85 -0.18 22.29
CA PRO A 128 -19.45 1.19 22.63
C PRO A 128 -20.29 2.20 21.87
N ASP A 129 -20.52 3.36 22.51
CA ASP A 129 -21.01 4.55 21.83
C ASP A 129 -19.88 5.31 21.12
N ASP A 130 -20.22 6.34 20.36
CA ASP A 130 -19.23 7.12 19.60
C ASP A 130 -18.21 7.80 20.51
N ALA A 131 -18.60 8.22 21.73
CA ALA A 131 -17.69 8.86 22.67
C ALA A 131 -16.63 7.87 23.20
N ALA A 132 -17.04 6.64 23.53
CA ALA A 132 -16.13 5.59 23.94
C ALA A 132 -15.18 5.15 22.79
N ILE A 133 -15.69 5.16 21.55
CA ILE A 133 -14.87 4.90 20.37
C ILE A 133 -13.82 5.99 20.19
N ASP A 134 -14.19 7.25 20.28
CA ASP A 134 -13.29 8.39 20.12
C ASP A 134 -12.21 8.41 21.21
N GLU A 135 -12.57 8.11 22.45
CA GLU A 135 -11.64 8.02 23.56
C GLU A 135 -10.61 6.89 23.34
N ALA A 136 -11.09 5.70 22.94
CA ALA A 136 -10.22 4.56 22.68
C ALA A 136 -9.24 4.79 21.53
N LEU A 137 -9.62 5.62 20.55
CA LEU A 137 -8.81 5.95 19.37
C LEU A 137 -8.02 7.26 19.50
N ASN A 138 -8.14 7.96 20.62
CA ASN A 138 -7.48 9.27 20.83
C ASN A 138 -5.94 9.22 20.67
N GLY A 139 -5.31 8.06 20.91
CA GLY A 139 -3.89 7.82 20.68
C GLY A 139 -3.51 7.39 19.25
N ASN A 140 -4.47 7.31 18.34
CA ASN A 140 -4.27 6.79 16.98
C ASN A 140 -4.55 7.86 15.92
N VAL A 141 -3.51 8.35 15.23
CA VAL A 141 -3.62 9.42 14.23
C VAL A 141 -3.77 8.86 12.83
N CYS A 142 -4.87 9.23 12.15
CA CYS A 142 -5.09 8.94 10.73
C CYS A 142 -4.91 10.22 9.90
N ARG A 143 -3.83 10.30 9.11
CA ARG A 143 -3.56 11.45 8.24
C ARG A 143 -4.57 11.60 7.10
N CYS A 144 -5.19 10.49 6.67
CA CYS A 144 -6.22 10.47 5.65
C CYS A 144 -7.60 10.91 6.16
N GLY A 145 -7.79 11.00 7.47
CA GLY A 145 -9.03 11.51 8.09
C GLY A 145 -10.21 10.56 8.01
N THR A 146 -10.00 9.24 8.01
CA THR A 146 -11.07 8.24 7.84
C THR A 146 -11.88 7.96 9.09
N TYR A 147 -11.77 8.75 10.14
CA TYR A 147 -12.45 8.54 11.43
C TYR A 147 -13.96 8.27 11.34
N PRO A 148 -14.76 8.98 10.50
CA PRO A 148 -16.19 8.67 10.38
C PRO A 148 -16.45 7.26 9.87
N ARG A 149 -15.57 6.74 8.99
CA ARG A 149 -15.65 5.36 8.49
C ARG A 149 -15.18 4.37 9.55
N ILE A 150 -14.15 4.71 10.33
CA ILE A 150 -13.65 3.87 11.42
C ILE A 150 -14.74 3.69 12.48
N ARG A 151 -15.44 4.75 12.92
CA ARG A 151 -16.60 4.62 13.83
C ARG A 151 -17.66 3.66 13.28
N ARG A 152 -18.05 3.84 12.02
CA ARG A 152 -19.00 2.93 11.36
C ARG A 152 -18.49 1.49 11.32
N ALA A 153 -17.18 1.26 11.11
CA ALA A 153 -16.59 -0.06 11.14
C ALA A 153 -16.63 -0.68 12.55
N VAL A 154 -16.48 0.11 13.61
CA VAL A 154 -16.63 -0.39 14.98
C VAL A 154 -18.06 -0.87 15.23
N HIS A 155 -19.08 -0.07 14.89
CA HIS A 155 -20.48 -0.49 15.00
C HIS A 155 -20.77 -1.72 14.13
N ARG A 156 -20.21 -1.77 12.91
CA ARG A 156 -20.34 -2.95 12.04
C ARG A 156 -19.71 -4.20 12.66
N ALA A 157 -18.58 -4.08 13.33
CA ALA A 157 -17.93 -5.20 14.03
C ALA A 157 -18.78 -5.73 15.20
N VAL A 158 -19.52 -4.84 15.87
CA VAL A 158 -20.51 -5.23 16.90
C VAL A 158 -21.66 -6.03 16.27
N GLU A 159 -22.22 -5.54 15.16
CA GLU A 159 -23.27 -6.27 14.42
C GLU A 159 -22.82 -7.65 13.97
N LEU A 160 -21.62 -7.77 13.39
CA LEU A 160 -21.03 -9.06 12.97
C LEU A 160 -20.86 -10.02 14.15
N GLY A 161 -20.47 -9.51 15.32
CA GLY A 161 -20.36 -10.32 16.53
C GLY A 161 -21.69 -10.83 17.08
N ALA A 162 -22.80 -10.13 16.81
CA ALA A 162 -24.14 -10.53 17.22
C ALA A 162 -24.79 -11.55 16.24
N GLN A 163 -24.31 -11.65 15.02
CA GLN A 163 -24.79 -12.56 13.99
C GLN A 163 -24.03 -13.89 14.07
N SER A 164 -24.60 -14.85 14.78
CA SER A 164 -24.09 -16.23 14.80
C SER A 164 -24.27 -16.84 13.40
N GLY A 165 -23.20 -16.96 12.62
CA GLY A 165 -23.21 -17.62 11.30
C GLY A 165 -22.90 -16.73 10.08
N THR A 166 -22.38 -15.54 10.27
CA THR A 166 -21.84 -14.74 9.14
C THR A 166 -20.64 -15.47 8.51
N GLU A 167 -20.67 -15.64 7.19
CA GLU A 167 -19.52 -16.15 6.43
C GLU A 167 -18.30 -15.27 6.72
N ALA A 168 -17.25 -15.88 7.23
CA ALA A 168 -15.99 -15.18 7.47
C ALA A 168 -15.33 -14.86 6.12
N MET A 169 -14.86 -13.62 5.96
CA MET A 169 -14.20 -13.19 4.73
C MET A 169 -12.81 -13.85 4.63
N ASP A 170 -12.51 -14.45 3.48
CA ASP A 170 -11.23 -15.09 3.20
C ASP A 170 -10.12 -14.02 3.10
N ALA A 171 -9.09 -14.16 3.92
CA ALA A 171 -7.92 -13.29 3.92
C ALA A 171 -6.90 -13.66 2.83
N THR A 172 -6.95 -14.87 2.28
CA THR A 172 -5.99 -15.35 1.28
C THR A 172 -6.27 -14.81 -0.11
N ALA A 173 -7.52 -14.44 -0.40
CA ALA A 173 -7.94 -13.94 -1.71
C ALA A 173 -7.29 -12.62 -2.14
N ALA A 174 -6.59 -11.93 -1.24
CA ALA A 174 -5.94 -10.64 -1.52
C ALA A 174 -4.48 -10.79 -1.98
N ALA A 175 -3.77 -11.81 -1.51
CA ALA A 175 -2.34 -11.97 -1.79
C ALA A 175 -2.01 -12.18 -3.28
N ASP A 176 -2.92 -12.84 -4.03
CA ASP A 176 -2.70 -13.16 -5.44
C ASP A 176 -2.95 -12.01 -6.42
N ARG A 177 -3.51 -10.88 -5.96
CA ARG A 177 -3.93 -9.79 -6.85
C ARG A 177 -2.83 -8.77 -7.16
N TRP A 178 -1.75 -8.76 -6.39
CA TRP A 178 -0.68 -7.75 -6.51
C TRP A 178 0.58 -8.23 -7.21
N ALA A 179 0.68 -9.50 -7.55
CA ALA A 179 1.81 -10.00 -8.29
C ALA A 179 1.79 -9.45 -9.73
N LEU A 180 2.48 -8.35 -9.93
CA LEU A 180 3.13 -8.02 -11.20
C LEU A 180 4.24 -9.07 -11.40
N GLY A 181 3.88 -10.28 -11.85
CA GLY A 181 4.83 -11.37 -11.90
C GLY A 181 5.35 -11.79 -10.52
N ASP A 182 5.92 -12.96 -10.43
CA ASP A 182 6.71 -13.40 -9.29
C ASP A 182 7.73 -12.29 -8.95
N PRO A 183 7.76 -11.77 -7.70
CA PRO A 183 8.81 -10.82 -7.29
C PRO A 183 10.22 -11.38 -7.48
N GLN A 184 10.36 -12.72 -7.64
CA GLN A 184 11.62 -13.41 -7.95
C GLN A 184 11.94 -13.41 -9.43
N SER A 185 10.98 -13.08 -10.31
CA SER A 185 11.18 -12.98 -11.76
C SER A 185 10.45 -11.75 -12.28
N PRO A 186 10.99 -10.54 -12.07
CA PRO A 186 10.43 -9.35 -12.70
C PRO A 186 10.47 -9.52 -14.22
N PRO A 187 9.49 -8.98 -14.95
CA PRO A 187 9.52 -9.01 -16.41
C PRO A 187 10.83 -8.40 -16.92
N PRO A 188 11.36 -8.88 -18.06
CA PRO A 188 12.55 -8.30 -18.65
C PRO A 188 12.34 -6.80 -18.81
N ARG A 189 13.32 -6.00 -18.35
CA ARG A 189 13.26 -4.55 -18.45
C ARG A 189 13.83 -4.13 -19.80
N PRO A 190 13.23 -3.13 -20.45
CA PRO A 190 13.79 -2.59 -21.69
C PRO A 190 15.17 -1.99 -21.45
N SER A 191 16.02 -1.99 -22.47
CA SER A 191 17.37 -1.42 -22.41
C SER A 191 17.38 0.10 -22.18
N ARG A 192 16.27 0.77 -22.41
CA ARG A 192 15.99 2.19 -22.13
C ARG A 192 14.60 2.33 -21.57
N PRO A 193 14.37 3.35 -20.69
CA PRO A 193 13.00 3.71 -20.32
C PRO A 193 12.16 3.99 -21.56
N TRP A 194 10.96 3.46 -21.62
CA TRP A 194 10.11 3.56 -22.81
C TRP A 194 9.67 5.00 -23.13
N ASP A 195 9.61 5.88 -22.12
CA ASP A 195 9.34 7.30 -22.35
C ASP A 195 10.41 8.03 -23.16
N MET A 196 11.63 7.47 -23.23
CA MET A 196 12.76 7.98 -24.03
C MET A 196 12.88 7.34 -25.43
N THR A 197 11.97 6.45 -25.77
CA THR A 197 11.94 5.75 -27.07
C THR A 197 10.66 6.11 -27.79
N GLU A 198 10.72 6.40 -29.10
CA GLU A 198 9.51 6.64 -29.89
C GLU A 198 8.61 5.40 -29.82
N PRO A 199 7.28 5.58 -29.75
CA PRO A 199 6.35 4.44 -29.61
C PRO A 199 6.51 3.34 -30.66
N GLU A 200 6.92 3.70 -31.87
CA GLU A 200 7.12 2.77 -32.97
C GLU A 200 8.37 1.88 -32.80
N ASP A 201 9.38 2.38 -32.09
CA ASP A 201 10.69 1.75 -31.90
C ASP A 201 10.78 0.92 -30.61
N ARG A 202 9.67 0.74 -29.90
CA ARG A 202 9.63 0.02 -28.60
C ARG A 202 9.40 -1.47 -28.80
N ASP A 203 10.14 -2.28 -28.02
CA ASP A 203 9.94 -3.74 -27.96
C ASP A 203 8.73 -4.15 -27.12
N TRP A 204 7.55 -3.65 -27.51
CA TRP A 204 6.30 -3.87 -26.76
C TRP A 204 6.04 -5.35 -26.46
N PHE A 205 6.20 -6.20 -27.47
CA PHE A 205 5.81 -7.61 -27.39
C PHE A 205 6.85 -8.51 -26.73
N GLU A 206 8.11 -8.08 -26.66
CA GLU A 206 9.13 -8.75 -25.86
C GLU A 206 8.83 -8.63 -24.37
N VAL A 207 8.28 -7.49 -23.93
CA VAL A 207 7.99 -7.20 -22.53
C VAL A 207 6.55 -7.57 -22.15
N LEU A 208 5.57 -7.30 -23.02
CA LEU A 208 4.14 -7.47 -22.70
C LEU A 208 3.55 -8.79 -23.24
N GLY A 209 4.26 -9.46 -24.14
CA GLY A 209 3.72 -10.61 -24.87
C GLY A 209 2.81 -10.22 -26.04
N ASP A 210 2.28 -11.22 -26.72
CA ASP A 210 1.38 -11.01 -27.86
C ASP A 210 0.09 -10.30 -27.43
N GLY A 211 -0.43 -9.45 -28.30
CA GLY A 211 -1.65 -8.70 -28.01
C GLY A 211 -1.81 -7.42 -28.85
N LEU A 212 -2.80 -6.63 -28.47
CA LEU A 212 -3.02 -5.29 -28.96
C LEU A 212 -2.39 -4.29 -27.97
N VAL A 213 -1.51 -3.44 -28.45
CA VAL A 213 -0.99 -2.28 -27.71
C VAL A 213 -1.62 -1.02 -28.26
N VAL A 214 -2.22 -0.19 -27.39
CA VAL A 214 -2.76 1.12 -27.74
C VAL A 214 -1.99 2.19 -27.01
N VAL A 215 -1.51 3.18 -27.72
CA VAL A 215 -0.66 4.26 -27.20
C VAL A 215 -1.34 5.61 -27.43
N LEU A 216 -1.48 6.39 -26.38
CA LEU A 216 -1.78 7.82 -26.43
C LEU A 216 -0.46 8.57 -26.10
N PRO A 217 0.19 9.18 -27.09
CA PRO A 217 1.41 9.95 -26.86
C PRO A 217 1.13 11.19 -26.01
N ALA A 218 2.16 11.70 -25.32
CA ALA A 218 2.07 12.99 -24.67
C ALA A 218 1.84 14.08 -25.73
N LEU A 219 0.83 14.91 -25.54
CA LEU A 219 0.65 16.10 -26.38
C LEU A 219 1.71 17.14 -26.00
N PRO A 220 2.28 17.85 -26.99
CA PRO A 220 3.20 18.96 -26.70
C PRO A 220 2.52 19.99 -25.78
N LEU A 221 3.30 20.54 -24.84
CA LEU A 221 2.83 21.64 -24.00
C LEU A 221 2.40 22.81 -24.89
N ALA A 222 1.17 23.26 -24.75
CA ALA A 222 0.81 24.58 -25.26
C ALA A 222 1.62 25.65 -24.52
N PRO A 223 2.14 26.70 -25.20
CA PRO A 223 2.87 27.77 -24.56
C PRO A 223 2.07 28.36 -23.38
N GLY A 224 2.64 28.34 -22.17
CA GLY A 224 1.98 28.82 -20.95
C GLY A 224 1.09 27.78 -20.25
N SER A 225 0.99 26.56 -20.75
CA SER A 225 0.29 25.45 -20.06
C SER A 225 1.23 24.77 -19.05
N TRP A 226 0.71 24.50 -17.84
CA TRP A 226 1.40 23.72 -16.80
C TRP A 226 1.17 22.21 -16.95
N SER A 227 0.37 21.78 -17.90
CA SER A 227 -0.04 20.41 -18.09
C SER A 227 0.34 19.94 -19.49
N THR A 228 1.31 19.03 -19.57
CA THR A 228 1.39 18.09 -20.68
C THR A 228 0.14 17.27 -20.65
N GLY A 229 -0.53 17.06 -21.78
CA GLY A 229 -1.55 16.01 -21.88
C GLY A 229 -0.94 14.73 -21.32
N ALA A 230 -1.63 14.07 -20.38
CA ALA A 230 -1.14 12.82 -19.83
C ALA A 230 -1.01 11.78 -20.95
N SER A 231 0.16 11.17 -21.08
CA SER A 231 0.32 9.99 -21.92
C SER A 231 -0.19 8.75 -21.18
N ALA A 232 -0.70 7.80 -21.91
CA ALA A 232 -1.13 6.51 -21.39
C ALA A 232 -0.97 5.44 -22.45
N TRP A 233 -0.73 4.22 -22.05
CA TRP A 233 -0.81 3.07 -22.94
C TRP A 233 -1.49 1.88 -22.28
N LEU A 234 -1.93 0.95 -23.09
CA LEU A 234 -2.74 -0.17 -22.70
C LEU A 234 -2.38 -1.37 -23.56
N HIS A 235 -2.26 -2.54 -22.93
CA HIS A 235 -2.09 -3.82 -23.59
C HIS A 235 -3.30 -4.71 -23.32
N VAL A 236 -3.81 -5.38 -24.36
CA VAL A 236 -4.88 -6.38 -24.25
C VAL A 236 -4.40 -7.67 -24.89
N ASP A 237 -4.37 -8.77 -24.14
CA ASP A 237 -4.02 -10.09 -24.64
C ASP A 237 -5.22 -10.84 -25.27
N ALA A 238 -4.96 -12.04 -25.78
CA ALA A 238 -5.98 -12.88 -26.42
C ALA A 238 -7.06 -13.40 -25.45
N ASP A 239 -6.78 -13.41 -24.15
CA ASP A 239 -7.71 -13.83 -23.08
C ASP A 239 -8.50 -12.64 -22.52
N ALA A 240 -8.44 -11.47 -23.17
CA ALA A 240 -9.04 -10.23 -22.74
C ALA A 240 -8.55 -9.75 -21.34
N LYS A 241 -7.34 -10.12 -20.96
CA LYS A 241 -6.65 -9.52 -19.83
C LYS A 241 -6.02 -8.22 -20.28
N VAL A 242 -6.17 -7.21 -19.45
CA VAL A 242 -5.77 -5.84 -19.76
C VAL A 242 -4.70 -5.37 -18.79
N THR A 243 -3.62 -4.83 -19.31
CA THR A 243 -2.65 -4.09 -18.51
C THR A 243 -2.62 -2.64 -19.01
N ALA A 244 -3.01 -1.71 -18.15
CA ALA A 244 -2.93 -0.29 -18.40
C ALA A 244 -1.72 0.31 -17.69
N PHE A 245 -1.14 1.37 -18.26
CA PHE A 245 0.09 1.99 -17.76
C PHE A 245 -0.09 3.48 -17.59
N THR A 246 0.35 3.99 -16.46
CA THR A 246 0.37 5.44 -16.14
C THR A 246 1.55 5.80 -15.28
N GLY A 247 2.14 6.99 -15.50
CA GLY A 247 3.18 7.52 -14.63
C GLY A 247 2.69 8.04 -13.28
N LYS A 248 1.35 8.12 -13.07
CA LYS A 248 0.80 8.44 -11.74
C LYS A 248 1.14 7.36 -10.73
N VAL A 249 1.16 7.72 -9.46
CA VAL A 249 1.38 6.79 -8.34
C VAL A 249 0.22 6.83 -7.36
N ASP A 250 -0.01 5.71 -6.68
CA ASP A 250 -0.93 5.66 -5.55
C ASP A 250 -0.16 5.95 -4.26
N VAL A 251 -0.47 7.07 -3.62
CA VAL A 251 0.09 7.46 -2.33
C VAL A 251 -0.92 7.25 -1.19
N GLY A 252 -1.88 6.36 -1.41
CA GLY A 252 -2.89 5.96 -0.44
C GLY A 252 -4.27 6.58 -0.65
N GLN A 253 -4.49 7.31 -1.78
CA GLN A 253 -5.79 7.87 -2.13
C GLN A 253 -6.67 6.91 -2.96
N ASP A 254 -6.18 5.71 -3.27
CA ASP A 254 -6.86 4.65 -4.03
C ASP A 254 -7.26 5.06 -5.45
N ASN A 255 -6.41 5.84 -6.11
CA ASN A 255 -6.58 6.13 -7.53
C ASN A 255 -6.35 4.89 -8.41
N CYS A 256 -5.65 3.87 -7.91
CA CYS A 256 -5.46 2.61 -8.60
C CYS A 256 -6.80 1.94 -8.93
N THR A 257 -7.66 1.74 -7.93
CA THR A 257 -9.00 1.15 -8.16
C THR A 257 -9.85 2.02 -9.09
N ALA A 258 -9.82 3.35 -8.90
CA ALA A 258 -10.61 4.27 -9.71
C ALA A 258 -10.18 4.27 -11.19
N LEU A 259 -8.88 4.30 -11.47
CA LEU A 259 -8.36 4.27 -12.84
C LEU A 259 -8.62 2.92 -13.52
N ARG A 260 -8.50 1.81 -12.79
CA ARG A 260 -8.85 0.47 -13.30
C ARG A 260 -10.34 0.37 -13.65
N LEU A 261 -11.20 0.94 -12.81
CA LEU A 261 -12.65 0.98 -13.08
C LEU A 261 -12.96 1.71 -14.39
N LEU A 262 -12.33 2.86 -14.66
CA LEU A 262 -12.51 3.56 -15.93
C LEU A 262 -12.15 2.68 -17.13
N VAL A 263 -11.01 2.00 -17.06
CA VAL A 263 -10.58 1.09 -18.14
C VAL A 263 -11.54 -0.09 -18.29
N ALA A 264 -11.99 -0.68 -17.18
CA ALA A 264 -12.93 -1.79 -17.18
C ALA A 264 -14.30 -1.39 -17.78
N GLU A 265 -14.79 -0.19 -17.46
CA GLU A 265 -16.03 0.34 -18.03
C GLU A 265 -15.91 0.56 -19.53
N GLU A 266 -14.84 1.23 -19.99
CA GLU A 266 -14.64 1.50 -21.43
C GLU A 266 -14.53 0.22 -22.25
N LEU A 267 -13.85 -0.80 -21.74
CA LEU A 267 -13.66 -2.08 -22.43
C LEU A 267 -14.81 -3.06 -22.23
N ARG A 268 -15.75 -2.80 -21.33
CA ARG A 268 -16.83 -3.73 -20.93
C ARG A 268 -16.30 -5.07 -20.41
N VAL A 269 -15.17 -5.06 -19.69
CA VAL A 269 -14.58 -6.24 -19.06
C VAL A 269 -14.75 -6.19 -17.55
N PRO A 270 -14.74 -7.34 -16.86
CA PRO A 270 -14.71 -7.34 -15.38
C PRO A 270 -13.48 -6.60 -14.84
N LEU A 271 -13.64 -5.88 -13.73
CA LEU A 271 -12.52 -5.20 -13.05
C LEU A 271 -11.35 -6.15 -12.75
N ALA A 272 -11.64 -7.41 -12.45
CA ALA A 272 -10.63 -8.43 -12.19
C ALA A 272 -9.70 -8.72 -13.38
N ASN A 273 -10.14 -8.39 -14.61
CA ASN A 273 -9.33 -8.56 -15.83
C ASN A 273 -8.41 -7.38 -16.09
N VAL A 274 -8.52 -6.29 -15.32
CA VAL A 274 -7.74 -5.07 -15.54
C VAL A 274 -6.66 -4.96 -14.49
N ARG A 275 -5.41 -4.87 -14.92
CA ARG A 275 -4.23 -4.52 -14.11
C ARG A 275 -3.81 -3.09 -14.44
N LEU A 276 -3.22 -2.41 -13.48
CA LEU A 276 -2.65 -1.08 -13.67
C LEU A 276 -1.20 -1.08 -13.19
N ALA A 277 -0.27 -0.81 -14.10
CA ALA A 277 1.10 -0.47 -13.77
C ALA A 277 1.19 1.03 -13.52
N MET A 278 1.77 1.42 -12.40
CA MET A 278 1.84 2.81 -11.96
C MET A 278 3.27 3.18 -11.56
N GLY A 279 3.76 4.30 -12.10
CA GLY A 279 5.00 4.92 -11.65
C GLY A 279 6.27 4.09 -11.82
N ASP A 280 6.23 3.01 -12.58
CA ASP A 280 7.42 2.27 -12.98
C ASP A 280 8.12 3.05 -14.10
N THR A 281 9.29 3.59 -13.81
CA THR A 281 10.04 4.44 -14.74
C THR A 281 10.59 3.70 -15.97
N ASP A 282 10.63 2.38 -15.92
CA ASP A 282 11.05 1.56 -17.05
C ASP A 282 9.87 1.15 -17.95
N LEU A 283 8.64 1.13 -17.42
CA LEU A 283 7.47 0.58 -18.09
C LEU A 283 6.34 1.58 -18.32
N CYS A 284 6.26 2.63 -17.51
CA CYS A 284 5.16 3.60 -17.57
C CYS A 284 5.55 4.87 -18.34
N PRO A 285 4.57 5.61 -18.90
CA PRO A 285 4.82 6.91 -19.48
C PRO A 285 5.33 7.90 -18.43
N TYR A 286 6.11 8.87 -18.87
CA TYR A 286 6.52 9.99 -18.03
C TYR A 286 5.29 10.73 -17.47
N ASP A 287 5.37 11.07 -16.21
CA ASP A 287 4.41 11.95 -15.53
C ASP A 287 5.16 12.88 -14.57
N MET A 288 4.80 14.15 -14.54
CA MET A 288 5.48 15.11 -13.69
C MET A 288 5.16 14.98 -12.20
N GLY A 289 4.25 14.08 -11.82
CA GLY A 289 3.93 13.75 -10.44
C GLY A 289 2.44 13.62 -10.13
N THR A 290 2.16 13.05 -8.96
CA THR A 290 0.80 12.84 -8.45
C THR A 290 0.48 13.91 -7.40
N PHE A 291 -0.06 15.04 -7.84
CA PHE A 291 -0.41 16.19 -7.00
C PHE A 291 -1.52 17.03 -7.66
N GLY A 292 -2.04 18.03 -6.94
CA GLY A 292 -2.97 19.02 -7.48
C GLY A 292 -4.34 18.45 -7.90
N SER A 293 -4.72 17.26 -7.40
CA SER A 293 -5.99 16.57 -7.74
C SER A 293 -6.16 16.29 -9.25
N ARG A 294 -5.05 16.05 -9.96
CA ARG A 294 -5.02 15.89 -11.41
C ARG A 294 -5.07 14.43 -11.89
N SER A 295 -5.00 13.43 -10.99
CA SER A 295 -4.93 12.02 -11.40
C SER A 295 -6.13 11.60 -12.25
N MET A 296 -7.35 11.91 -11.83
CA MET A 296 -8.56 11.55 -12.58
C MET A 296 -8.76 12.43 -13.82
N PRO A 297 -8.65 13.77 -13.76
CA PRO A 297 -8.82 14.61 -14.95
C PRO A 297 -7.79 14.35 -16.06
N ASP A 298 -6.54 14.05 -15.71
CA ASP A 298 -5.47 13.85 -16.69
C ASP A 298 -5.31 12.37 -17.03
N ALA A 299 -4.77 11.57 -16.11
CA ALA A 299 -4.49 10.16 -16.38
C ALA A 299 -5.76 9.32 -16.54
N GLY A 300 -6.82 9.61 -15.79
CA GLY A 300 -8.11 8.95 -15.96
C GLY A 300 -8.69 9.18 -17.34
N HIS A 301 -8.66 10.43 -17.83
CA HIS A 301 -9.10 10.74 -19.18
C HIS A 301 -8.23 10.08 -20.26
N ALA A 302 -6.91 10.11 -20.10
CA ALA A 302 -5.99 9.45 -21.03
C ALA A 302 -6.20 7.92 -21.08
N LEU A 303 -6.37 7.28 -19.92
CA LEU A 303 -6.67 5.84 -19.84
C LEU A 303 -8.04 5.50 -20.43
N ALA A 304 -9.05 6.34 -20.24
CA ALA A 304 -10.35 6.16 -20.87
C ALA A 304 -10.24 6.24 -22.41
N GLN A 305 -9.42 7.16 -22.94
CA GLN A 305 -9.22 7.28 -24.39
C GLN A 305 -8.52 6.06 -24.99
N VAL A 306 -7.45 5.54 -24.38
CA VAL A 306 -6.78 4.31 -24.89
C VAL A 306 -7.71 3.10 -24.81
N ALA A 307 -8.51 2.98 -23.77
CA ALA A 307 -9.50 1.92 -23.62
C ALA A 307 -10.65 2.05 -24.64
N ALA A 308 -11.17 3.26 -24.86
CA ALA A 308 -12.19 3.52 -25.87
C ALA A 308 -11.71 3.20 -27.29
N HIS A 309 -10.45 3.54 -27.61
CA HIS A 309 -9.85 3.15 -28.89
C HIS A 309 -9.70 1.63 -29.00
N ALA A 310 -9.14 0.97 -27.99
CA ALA A 310 -8.99 -0.48 -27.94
C ALA A 310 -10.34 -1.19 -28.21
N ARG A 311 -11.42 -0.71 -27.60
CA ARG A 311 -12.78 -1.25 -27.81
C ARG A 311 -13.19 -1.30 -29.30
N THR A 312 -12.71 -0.39 -30.13
CA THR A 312 -13.06 -0.35 -31.58
C THR A 312 -12.35 -1.43 -32.39
N VAL A 313 -11.25 -2.00 -31.85
CA VAL A 313 -10.40 -3.00 -32.54
C VAL A 313 -10.45 -4.39 -31.92
N LEU A 314 -11.17 -4.56 -30.81
CA LEU A 314 -11.40 -5.86 -30.19
C LEU A 314 -12.42 -6.69 -30.98
N PRO A 315 -12.37 -8.04 -30.93
CA PRO A 315 -11.49 -8.87 -30.08
C PRO A 315 -10.07 -9.07 -30.65
N VAL A 316 -9.14 -9.36 -29.75
CA VAL A 316 -7.75 -9.71 -30.09
C VAL A 316 -7.66 -11.20 -30.38
N GLY A 317 -7.15 -11.57 -31.56
CA GLY A 317 -6.86 -12.98 -31.89
C GLY A 317 -5.56 -13.48 -31.26
N ALA A 318 -5.46 -14.80 -31.05
CA ALA A 318 -4.22 -15.41 -30.57
C ALA A 318 -3.05 -15.14 -31.54
N GLY A 319 -1.88 -14.81 -31.00
CA GLY A 319 -0.67 -14.50 -31.77
C GLY A 319 -0.71 -13.12 -32.46
N LEU A 320 -1.70 -12.28 -32.17
CA LEU A 320 -1.73 -10.91 -32.68
C LEU A 320 -0.60 -10.08 -32.05
N ARG A 321 0.11 -9.34 -32.90
CA ARG A 321 1.06 -8.30 -32.49
C ARG A 321 0.72 -7.02 -33.23
N ARG A 322 0.01 -6.11 -32.59
CA ARG A 322 -0.47 -4.87 -33.20
C ARG A 322 -0.32 -3.69 -32.26
N VAL A 323 0.31 -2.64 -32.75
CA VAL A 323 0.41 -1.36 -32.06
C VAL A 323 -0.48 -0.35 -32.76
N GLU A 324 -1.32 0.35 -31.98
CA GLU A 324 -2.18 1.43 -32.43
C GLU A 324 -1.78 2.73 -31.73
N ILE A 325 -1.42 3.74 -32.48
CA ILE A 325 -1.09 5.07 -31.94
C ILE A 325 -2.29 5.99 -32.19
N ILE A 326 -2.80 6.56 -31.10
CA ILE A 326 -3.97 7.45 -31.18
C ILE A 326 -3.51 8.81 -31.71
N THR A 327 -4.09 9.22 -32.85
CA THR A 327 -3.85 10.54 -33.47
C THR A 327 -5.04 11.49 -33.36
N GLY A 328 -6.18 11.02 -32.83
CA GLY A 328 -7.42 11.78 -32.65
C GLY A 328 -7.94 11.72 -31.22
N ALA A 329 -9.18 12.14 -31.02
CA ALA A 329 -9.86 12.06 -29.72
C ALA A 329 -10.94 10.94 -29.77
N PRO A 330 -10.65 9.75 -29.25
CA PRO A 330 -11.64 8.68 -29.16
C PRO A 330 -12.85 9.10 -28.33
N VAL A 331 -14.03 8.63 -28.73
CA VAL A 331 -15.26 8.89 -27.97
C VAL A 331 -15.29 7.97 -26.74
N VAL A 332 -15.08 8.56 -25.57
CA VAL A 332 -15.21 7.85 -24.28
C VAL A 332 -16.69 7.70 -23.91
N MET A 333 -16.98 6.64 -23.17
CA MET A 333 -18.31 6.30 -22.73
C MET A 333 -18.86 7.32 -21.73
N ALA A 334 -20.13 7.68 -21.87
CA ALA A 334 -20.80 8.53 -20.89
C ALA A 334 -20.93 7.80 -19.54
N GLY A 335 -20.78 8.52 -18.42
CA GLY A 335 -20.89 7.93 -17.08
C GLY A 335 -22.25 7.26 -16.81
N THR A 336 -23.30 7.66 -17.52
CA THR A 336 -24.63 7.03 -17.46
C THR A 336 -24.66 5.61 -18.03
N GLU A 337 -23.66 5.21 -18.79
CA GLU A 337 -23.52 3.87 -19.36
C GLU A 337 -22.67 2.93 -18.50
N TRP A 338 -22.06 3.44 -17.44
CA TRP A 338 -21.24 2.66 -16.53
C TRP A 338 -22.06 1.65 -15.74
N ARG A 339 -21.47 0.48 -15.47
CA ARG A 339 -22.14 -0.66 -14.82
C ARG A 339 -21.45 -1.10 -13.52
N GLN A 340 -20.17 -0.88 -13.41
CA GLN A 340 -19.34 -1.31 -12.27
C GLN A 340 -19.01 -0.11 -11.36
N ALA A 341 -18.74 1.06 -11.93
CA ALA A 341 -18.49 2.27 -11.15
C ALA A 341 -19.73 2.67 -10.35
N GLY A 342 -19.50 3.00 -9.06
CA GLY A 342 -20.60 3.34 -8.15
C GLY A 342 -21.26 2.15 -7.45
N THR A 343 -20.83 0.90 -7.72
CA THR A 343 -21.41 -0.30 -7.08
C THR A 343 -20.71 -0.72 -5.78
N GLY A 344 -19.82 0.08 -5.23
CA GLY A 344 -19.19 -0.16 -3.93
C GLY A 344 -18.07 -1.21 -3.97
N HIS A 345 -17.06 -0.98 -4.79
CA HIS A 345 -15.87 -1.84 -4.78
C HIS A 345 -15.04 -1.67 -3.51
N VAL A 346 -14.55 -2.78 -2.99
CA VAL A 346 -13.54 -2.76 -1.93
C VAL A 346 -12.24 -2.20 -2.51
N PRO A 347 -11.64 -1.17 -1.89
CA PRO A 347 -10.37 -0.62 -2.33
C PRO A 347 -9.28 -1.69 -2.40
N GLU A 348 -8.43 -1.61 -3.40
CA GLU A 348 -7.32 -2.54 -3.56
C GLU A 348 -6.35 -2.44 -2.39
N GLY A 349 -5.87 -3.60 -1.88
CA GLY A 349 -4.99 -3.66 -0.71
C GLY A 349 -5.67 -3.37 0.63
N MET A 350 -7.00 -3.31 0.70
CA MET A 350 -7.72 -3.12 1.97
C MET A 350 -7.52 -4.30 2.92
N VAL A 351 -7.58 -5.54 2.40
CA VAL A 351 -7.32 -6.75 3.19
C VAL A 351 -5.89 -6.75 3.72
N ASP A 352 -4.91 -6.40 2.87
CA ASP A 352 -3.51 -6.28 3.29
C ASP A 352 -3.32 -5.20 4.36
N ALA A 353 -4.07 -4.10 4.27
CA ALA A 353 -4.02 -3.05 5.28
C ALA A 353 -4.52 -3.53 6.65
N VAL A 354 -5.63 -4.25 6.72
CA VAL A 354 -6.21 -4.73 7.98
C VAL A 354 -5.48 -5.93 8.58
N THR A 355 -4.74 -6.69 7.77
CA THR A 355 -3.93 -7.83 8.23
C THR A 355 -2.48 -7.47 8.53
N GLY A 356 -2.04 -6.23 8.22
CA GLY A 356 -0.66 -5.78 8.36
C GLY A 356 0.25 -6.19 7.20
N ALA A 357 -0.24 -6.95 6.24
CA ALA A 357 0.51 -7.45 5.08
C ALA A 357 0.87 -6.36 4.06
N ARG A 358 0.15 -5.21 4.08
CA ARG A 358 0.44 -4.09 3.17
C ARG A 358 1.85 -3.56 3.41
N ARG A 359 2.67 -3.63 2.36
CA ARG A 359 4.06 -3.17 2.40
C ARG A 359 4.17 -1.70 2.00
N PHE A 360 5.02 -1.00 2.75
CA PHE A 360 5.38 0.39 2.50
C PHE A 360 6.90 0.50 2.29
N ALA A 361 7.38 1.64 1.85
CA ALA A 361 8.82 1.85 1.65
C ALA A 361 9.64 1.54 2.92
N SER A 362 9.08 1.82 4.11
CA SER A 362 9.69 1.48 5.41
C SER A 362 9.80 -0.02 5.71
N ASP A 363 9.09 -0.86 4.94
CA ASP A 363 9.04 -2.31 5.15
C ASP A 363 9.91 -3.07 4.13
N LEU A 364 10.58 -2.34 3.22
CA LEU A 364 11.42 -2.92 2.19
C LEU A 364 12.83 -3.16 2.72
N THR A 365 13.36 -4.34 2.46
CA THR A 365 14.75 -4.70 2.70
C THR A 365 15.37 -5.12 1.38
N LEU A 366 16.38 -4.39 0.93
CA LEU A 366 17.08 -4.63 -0.32
C LEU A 366 18.56 -4.91 -0.03
N PRO A 367 19.22 -5.79 -0.82
CA PRO A 367 20.66 -5.97 -0.72
C PRO A 367 21.40 -4.64 -0.91
N GLY A 368 22.29 -4.28 0.01
CA GLY A 368 23.04 -3.03 -0.05
C GLY A 368 22.24 -1.77 0.34
N LEU A 369 21.03 -1.92 0.89
CA LEU A 369 20.26 -0.80 1.42
C LEU A 369 21.06 -0.06 2.49
N ARG A 370 21.13 1.27 2.37
CA ARG A 370 21.74 2.13 3.37
C ARG A 370 20.69 3.08 3.93
N TYR A 371 20.83 3.38 5.22
CA TYR A 371 19.95 4.32 5.91
C TYR A 371 20.63 5.67 6.02
N GLY A 372 19.91 6.74 5.64
CA GLY A 372 20.35 8.11 5.82
C GLY A 372 19.61 8.76 7.00
N ALA A 373 20.31 9.53 7.81
CA ALA A 373 19.72 10.34 8.87
C ALA A 373 20.14 11.80 8.72
N VAL A 374 19.22 12.72 8.98
CA VAL A 374 19.50 14.15 9.00
C VAL A 374 19.72 14.57 10.45
N LEU A 375 20.94 14.92 10.79
CA LEU A 375 21.26 15.53 12.10
C LEU A 375 20.77 16.98 12.10
N ARG A 376 19.94 17.31 13.06
CA ARG A 376 19.40 18.65 13.24
C ARG A 376 19.81 19.22 14.59
N PRO A 377 20.19 20.50 14.66
CA PRO A 377 20.46 21.14 15.93
C PRO A 377 19.17 21.32 16.73
N HIS A 378 19.30 21.33 18.05
CA HIS A 378 18.17 21.56 18.97
C HIS A 378 17.70 23.03 18.99
N VAL A 379 18.48 23.96 18.38
CA VAL A 379 18.21 25.40 18.39
C VAL A 379 18.16 25.92 16.97
N LEU A 380 17.15 26.73 16.67
CA LEU A 380 17.05 27.41 15.36
C LEU A 380 18.23 28.40 15.20
N GLY A 381 18.78 28.45 13.98
CA GLY A 381 19.89 29.33 13.63
C GLY A 381 21.27 28.86 14.12
N ALA A 382 21.37 27.63 14.63
CA ALA A 382 22.66 27.05 14.98
C ALA A 382 23.58 26.88 13.78
N THR A 383 24.87 27.09 13.97
CA THR A 383 25.90 26.87 12.95
C THR A 383 26.68 25.61 13.28
N LEU A 384 26.87 24.74 12.28
CA LEU A 384 27.69 23.56 12.39
C LEU A 384 29.15 23.99 12.61
N ARG A 385 29.76 23.64 13.76
CA ARG A 385 31.16 23.92 14.06
C ARG A 385 32.05 22.71 13.81
N GLU A 386 31.57 21.54 14.18
CA GLU A 386 32.30 20.29 14.08
C GLU A 386 31.33 19.14 13.85
N LEU A 387 31.69 18.19 13.01
CA LEU A 387 30.95 16.93 12.79
C LEU A 387 31.89 15.78 13.06
N ASP A 388 31.63 15.06 14.15
CA ASP A 388 32.28 13.77 14.39
C ASP A 388 31.53 12.69 13.59
N ALA A 389 32.12 12.28 12.47
CA ALA A 389 31.62 11.22 11.63
C ALA A 389 32.15 9.83 12.02
N GLY A 390 32.97 9.72 13.04
CA GLY A 390 33.59 8.46 13.45
C GLY A 390 32.60 7.38 13.92
N ALA A 391 31.45 7.79 14.44
CA ALA A 391 30.36 6.90 14.81
C ALA A 391 29.47 6.44 13.65
N LEU A 392 29.73 6.91 12.41
CA LEU A 392 28.94 6.61 11.21
C LEU A 392 29.66 5.63 10.28
N SER A 393 30.85 5.16 10.68
CA SER A 393 31.57 4.13 9.94
C SER A 393 31.12 2.75 10.45
N ASP A 394 30.08 2.19 9.80
CA ASP A 394 29.88 0.74 9.49
C ASP A 394 28.47 0.49 8.98
#